data_9b1fddc8f5037cc9c16ae9fa614669b5
#
_entry.id   9b1fddc8f5037cc9c16ae9fa614669b5
#
_cell.length_a   1.000
_cell.length_b   1.000
_cell.length_c   1.000
_cell.angle_alpha   90.00
_cell.angle_beta   90.00
_cell.angle_gamma   90.00
#
_symmetry.space_group_name_H-M   'P 1'
#
loop_
_entity.id
_entity.type
_entity.pdbx_description
1 polymer ?
#
loop_
_entity_poly.entity_id
_entity_poly.type
_entity_poly.pdbx_seq_one_letter_code
_entity_poly.pdbx_strand_id
1 'polypeptide(L)'
;MNKLFIDDLVERFGFELDTVLDGSQDGVKSKLIELDECEHFPMVCYEHTNDSSFDVDISESNFLNGTAHFGTWIMGLNEDEIIFVLNLKNKGNSTLEIDALEIRDELRGQGLGANIVAVIESVAEQYYNEIVVSPFDTDAQVFWEKMGYEWRNDYSLTKKLND
;
A
#
# COMPACT_ATOMS: atom_id res chain seq x y z
N MET A 1 -12.07 -4.27 -3.05
CA MET A 1 -11.98 -3.46 -1.82
C MET A 1 -13.36 -2.91 -1.49
N ASN A 2 -13.73 -2.87 -0.23
CA ASN A 2 -15.00 -2.29 0.18
C ASN A 2 -14.98 -0.78 -0.07
N LYS A 3 -15.94 -0.30 -0.87
CA LYS A 3 -16.02 1.13 -1.21
C LYS A 3 -16.18 2.02 0.04
N LEU A 4 -17.00 1.60 1.01
CA LEU A 4 -17.20 2.35 2.25
C LEU A 4 -15.90 2.50 3.05
N PHE A 5 -15.06 1.48 3.09
CA PHE A 5 -13.75 1.56 3.73
C PHE A 5 -12.86 2.60 3.06
N ILE A 6 -12.81 2.62 1.74
CA ILE A 6 -12.03 3.61 0.99
C ILE A 6 -12.57 5.03 1.19
N ASP A 7 -13.90 5.19 1.15
CA ASP A 7 -14.53 6.50 1.36
C ASP A 7 -14.22 7.05 2.78
N ASP A 8 -14.32 6.20 3.81
CA ASP A 8 -13.96 6.57 5.19
C ASP A 8 -12.46 6.88 5.36
N LEU A 9 -11.63 6.11 4.67
CA LEU A 9 -10.18 6.34 4.67
C LEU A 9 -9.82 7.68 4.04
N VAL A 10 -10.41 8.00 2.90
CA VAL A 10 -10.24 9.29 2.20
C VAL A 10 -10.67 10.46 3.09
N GLU A 11 -11.82 10.31 3.78
CA GLU A 11 -12.33 11.34 4.69
C GLU A 11 -11.40 11.57 5.90
N ARG A 12 -10.79 10.49 6.40
CA ARG A 12 -9.87 10.56 7.56
C ARG A 12 -8.48 11.07 7.22
N PHE A 13 -7.99 10.80 6.01
CA PHE A 13 -6.76 11.41 5.57
C PHE A 13 -6.97 12.93 5.40
N GLY A 14 -6.18 13.73 6.08
CA GLY A 14 -6.18 15.18 5.92
C GLY A 14 -5.48 15.66 4.63
N PHE A 15 -5.32 14.78 3.65
CA PHE A 15 -4.62 15.04 2.39
C PHE A 15 -5.57 14.95 1.21
N GLU A 16 -5.26 15.66 0.15
CA GLU A 16 -5.82 15.36 -1.15
C GLU A 16 -5.34 13.98 -1.62
N LEU A 17 -6.26 13.13 -2.05
CA LEU A 17 -5.94 11.78 -2.50
C LEU A 17 -6.32 11.62 -3.97
N ASP A 18 -5.44 10.94 -4.69
CA ASP A 18 -5.74 10.41 -6.01
C ASP A 18 -5.75 8.88 -5.94
N THR A 19 -6.84 8.29 -6.37
CA THR A 19 -7.04 6.84 -6.33
C THR A 19 -6.90 6.26 -7.73
N VAL A 20 -5.93 5.39 -7.92
CA VAL A 20 -5.76 4.64 -9.16
C VAL A 20 -6.59 3.38 -9.07
N LEU A 21 -7.72 3.34 -9.78
CA LEU A 21 -8.73 2.28 -9.68
C LEU A 21 -8.45 1.05 -10.54
N ASP A 22 -7.56 1.13 -11.51
CA ASP A 22 -7.22 0.01 -12.39
C ASP A 22 -6.46 -1.12 -11.68
N GLY A 23 -6.01 -0.85 -10.45
CA GLY A 23 -5.34 -1.81 -9.59
C GLY A 23 -3.96 -2.22 -10.07
N SER A 24 -3.49 -1.73 -11.19
CA SER A 24 -2.19 -2.09 -11.73
C SER A 24 -1.08 -1.16 -11.21
N GLN A 25 0.04 -1.77 -10.87
CA GLN A 25 1.26 -1.02 -10.54
C GLN A 25 1.75 -0.22 -11.75
N ASP A 26 1.50 -0.69 -12.96
CA ASP A 26 1.83 0.02 -14.20
C ASP A 26 1.12 1.37 -14.31
N GLY A 27 -0.13 1.44 -13.91
CA GLY A 27 -0.89 2.70 -13.88
C GLY A 27 -0.26 3.72 -12.95
N VAL A 28 0.12 3.30 -11.75
CA VAL A 28 0.84 4.15 -10.77
C VAL A 28 2.19 4.59 -11.31
N LYS A 29 2.96 3.66 -11.84
CA LYS A 29 4.28 3.95 -12.41
C LYS A 29 4.18 4.92 -13.59
N SER A 30 3.23 4.72 -14.49
CA SER A 30 2.99 5.62 -15.62
C SER A 30 2.68 7.03 -15.16
N LYS A 31 1.89 7.19 -14.11
CA LYS A 31 1.58 8.48 -13.52
C LYS A 31 2.80 9.14 -12.87
N LEU A 32 3.62 8.38 -12.14
CA LEU A 32 4.86 8.88 -11.56
C LEU A 32 5.86 9.31 -12.65
N ILE A 33 5.94 8.58 -13.76
CA ILE A 33 6.76 8.94 -14.91
C ILE A 33 6.25 10.23 -15.56
N GLU A 34 4.95 10.34 -15.80
CA GLU A 34 4.33 11.54 -16.38
C GLU A 34 4.59 12.80 -15.56
N LEU A 35 4.60 12.66 -14.22
CA LEU A 35 4.86 13.75 -13.29
C LEU A 35 6.35 13.96 -12.97
N ASP A 36 7.25 13.16 -13.55
CA ASP A 36 8.70 13.17 -13.26
C ASP A 36 9.03 12.93 -11.77
N GLU A 37 8.27 12.04 -11.13
CA GLU A 37 8.34 11.78 -9.69
C GLU A 37 8.98 10.43 -9.32
N CYS A 38 9.40 9.63 -10.30
CA CYS A 38 9.95 8.28 -10.07
C CYS A 38 11.19 8.27 -9.17
N GLU A 39 12.03 9.29 -9.21
CA GLU A 39 13.22 9.36 -8.37
C GLU A 39 12.90 9.40 -6.87
N HIS A 40 11.73 9.92 -6.50
CA HIS A 40 11.27 10.03 -5.11
C HIS A 40 10.55 8.78 -4.60
N PHE A 41 10.22 7.85 -5.50
CA PHE A 41 9.54 6.59 -5.21
C PHE A 41 10.28 5.41 -5.86
N PRO A 42 11.55 5.18 -5.48
CA PRO A 42 12.39 4.18 -6.13
C PRO A 42 11.85 2.77 -6.01
N MET A 43 11.16 2.40 -4.94
CA MET A 43 10.64 1.05 -4.75
C MET A 43 9.46 0.78 -5.68
N VAL A 44 8.48 1.67 -5.75
CA VAL A 44 7.34 1.53 -6.67
C VAL A 44 7.79 1.54 -8.13
N CYS A 45 8.80 2.35 -8.47
CA CYS A 45 9.32 2.43 -9.83
C CYS A 45 10.32 1.30 -10.17
N TYR A 46 11.05 0.78 -9.18
CA TYR A 46 12.10 -0.22 -9.40
C TYR A 46 11.56 -1.63 -9.65
N GLU A 47 10.51 -2.05 -8.95
CA GLU A 47 9.95 -3.40 -9.08
C GLU A 47 9.53 -3.74 -10.52
N HIS A 48 9.37 -2.72 -11.37
CA HIS A 48 9.00 -2.90 -12.77
C HIS A 48 10.15 -3.05 -13.76
N THR A 49 11.39 -2.68 -13.41
CA THR A 49 12.45 -2.59 -14.41
C THR A 49 13.24 -3.87 -14.59
N ASN A 50 13.14 -4.84 -13.69
CA ASN A 50 14.05 -5.99 -13.68
C ASN A 50 13.39 -7.37 -13.80
N ASP A 51 12.07 -7.47 -13.85
CA ASP A 51 11.43 -8.78 -13.87
C ASP A 51 10.36 -8.91 -14.95
N SER A 52 10.84 -9.00 -16.19
CA SER A 52 10.00 -9.40 -17.33
C SER A 52 9.46 -10.84 -17.19
N SER A 53 9.94 -11.61 -16.22
CA SER A 53 9.44 -12.95 -15.92
C SER A 53 8.22 -12.94 -14.99
N PHE A 54 8.04 -11.90 -14.19
CA PHE A 54 6.85 -11.73 -13.34
C PHE A 54 5.63 -11.28 -14.13
N ASP A 55 5.81 -10.51 -15.19
CA ASP A 55 4.73 -10.07 -16.07
C ASP A 55 4.03 -11.22 -16.81
N VAL A 56 4.72 -12.35 -16.97
CA VAL A 56 4.19 -13.53 -17.69
C VAL A 56 3.34 -14.42 -16.80
N ASP A 57 3.55 -14.43 -15.48
CA ASP A 57 2.82 -15.28 -14.54
C ASP A 57 1.63 -14.60 -13.86
N ILE A 58 1.48 -13.30 -13.99
CA ILE A 58 0.19 -12.63 -13.80
C ILE A 58 -0.64 -12.90 -15.06
N SER A 59 -0.74 -14.19 -15.37
CA SER A 59 -1.38 -14.68 -16.58
C SER A 59 -2.82 -14.23 -16.60
N GLU A 60 -3.35 -14.02 -17.80
CA GLU A 60 -4.79 -13.85 -18.06
C GLU A 60 -5.65 -14.80 -17.23
N SER A 61 -5.16 -15.98 -16.86
CA SER A 61 -5.86 -16.96 -16.04
C SER A 61 -6.08 -16.50 -14.60
N ASN A 62 -5.12 -15.82 -13.97
CA ASN A 62 -5.28 -15.28 -12.62
C ASN A 62 -6.19 -14.06 -12.60
N PHE A 63 -6.13 -13.25 -13.66
CA PHE A 63 -7.05 -12.13 -13.86
C PHE A 63 -8.49 -12.62 -14.07
N LEU A 64 -8.68 -13.60 -14.95
CA LEU A 64 -9.98 -14.18 -15.27
C LEU A 64 -10.59 -14.99 -14.12
N ASN A 65 -9.78 -15.57 -13.26
CA ASN A 65 -10.22 -16.33 -12.08
C ASN A 65 -10.46 -15.46 -10.84
N GLY A 66 -10.31 -14.14 -10.93
CA GLY A 66 -10.48 -13.21 -9.81
C GLY A 66 -9.44 -13.37 -8.71
N THR A 67 -8.35 -14.08 -8.97
CA THR A 67 -7.24 -14.31 -8.02
C THR A 67 -6.10 -13.30 -8.15
N ALA A 68 -6.11 -12.48 -9.20
CA ALA A 68 -5.19 -11.37 -9.37
C ALA A 68 -5.61 -10.21 -8.44
N HIS A 69 -5.01 -10.17 -7.29
CA HIS A 69 -5.30 -9.12 -6.28
C HIS A 69 -4.38 -7.93 -6.50
N PHE A 70 -4.67 -7.10 -7.48
CA PHE A 70 -3.91 -5.87 -7.72
C PHE A 70 -4.06 -4.83 -6.60
N GLY A 71 -5.13 -4.94 -5.82
CA GLY A 71 -5.41 -4.02 -4.73
C GLY A 71 -5.92 -2.66 -5.21
N THR A 72 -5.99 -1.73 -4.27
CA THR A 72 -6.34 -0.34 -4.51
C THR A 72 -5.11 0.52 -4.27
N TRP A 73 -4.69 1.27 -5.28
CA TRP A 73 -3.58 2.21 -5.19
C TRP A 73 -4.09 3.59 -4.83
N ILE A 74 -3.45 4.23 -3.87
CA ILE A 74 -3.78 5.56 -3.38
C ILE A 74 -2.50 6.39 -3.37
N MET A 75 -2.55 7.59 -3.95
CA MET A 75 -1.49 8.57 -3.86
C MET A 75 -1.96 9.72 -2.99
N GLY A 76 -1.17 10.09 -1.99
CA GLY A 76 -1.40 11.28 -1.18
C GLY A 76 -0.71 12.47 -1.80
N LEU A 77 -1.44 13.58 -1.92
CA LEU A 77 -0.98 14.82 -2.55
C LEU A 77 -0.90 15.94 -1.52
N ASN A 78 0.12 16.75 -1.63
CA ASN A 78 0.23 18.04 -0.97
C ASN A 78 0.47 19.09 -2.06
N GLU A 79 -0.53 19.94 -2.28
CA GLU A 79 -0.59 20.78 -3.47
C GLU A 79 -0.55 19.89 -4.72
N ASP A 80 0.43 19.96 -5.58
CA ASP A 80 0.54 19.10 -6.76
C ASP A 80 1.64 18.01 -6.62
N GLU A 81 2.18 17.85 -5.41
CA GLU A 81 3.30 16.97 -5.13
C GLU A 81 2.83 15.67 -4.47
N ILE A 82 3.27 14.52 -5.00
CA ILE A 82 2.97 13.23 -4.39
C ILE A 82 3.86 13.04 -3.17
N ILE A 83 3.25 12.80 -2.01
CA ILE A 83 3.95 12.63 -0.73
C ILE A 83 4.05 11.18 -0.28
N PHE A 84 3.10 10.34 -0.67
CA PHE A 84 3.16 8.90 -0.46
C PHE A 84 2.39 8.13 -1.52
N VAL A 85 2.75 6.85 -1.65
CA VAL A 85 2.04 5.86 -2.46
C VAL A 85 1.70 4.68 -1.58
N LEU A 86 0.46 4.22 -1.64
CA LEU A 86 -0.11 3.16 -0.81
C LEU A 86 -0.83 2.15 -1.67
N ASN A 87 -0.61 0.86 -1.43
CA ASN A 87 -1.43 -0.22 -1.98
C ASN A 87 -2.10 -1.01 -0.86
N LEU A 88 -3.42 -1.14 -0.95
CA LEU A 88 -4.25 -1.90 -0.02
C LEU A 88 -4.95 -3.04 -0.73
N LYS A 89 -4.95 -4.23 -0.12
CA LYS A 89 -5.61 -5.44 -0.64
C LYS A 89 -6.55 -6.03 0.39
N ASN A 90 -7.70 -6.47 -0.05
CA ASN A 90 -8.59 -7.31 0.75
C ASN A 90 -8.17 -8.78 0.56
N LYS A 91 -7.66 -9.40 1.61
CA LYS A 91 -7.21 -10.80 1.59
C LYS A 91 -8.34 -11.80 1.87
N GLY A 92 -9.56 -11.32 2.16
CA GLY A 92 -10.62 -12.16 2.66
C GLY A 92 -10.50 -12.42 4.17
N ASN A 93 -11.47 -13.12 4.74
CA ASN A 93 -11.50 -13.46 6.17
C ASN A 93 -11.30 -12.26 7.12
N SER A 94 -11.84 -11.10 6.74
CA SER A 94 -11.68 -9.84 7.47
C SER A 94 -10.21 -9.41 7.68
N THR A 95 -9.35 -9.72 6.71
CA THR A 95 -7.93 -9.35 6.70
C THR A 95 -7.67 -8.29 5.65
N LEU A 96 -7.08 -7.18 6.07
CA LEU A 96 -6.53 -6.14 5.19
C LEU A 96 -5.02 -6.37 5.02
N GLU A 97 -4.53 -6.26 3.82
CA GLU A 97 -3.09 -6.22 3.56
C GLU A 97 -2.66 -4.81 3.15
N ILE A 98 -1.67 -4.28 3.83
CA ILE A 98 -0.89 -3.14 3.32
C ILE A 98 0.26 -3.75 2.50
N ASP A 99 0.06 -3.82 1.19
CA ASP A 99 1.00 -4.45 0.28
C ASP A 99 2.19 -3.55 -0.05
N ALA A 100 1.95 -2.25 -0.14
CA ALA A 100 2.99 -1.25 -0.31
C ALA A 100 2.64 0.04 0.43
N LEU A 101 3.63 0.63 1.03
CA LEU A 101 3.61 2.00 1.55
C LEU A 101 4.98 2.60 1.31
N GLU A 102 5.05 3.56 0.43
CA GLU A 102 6.27 4.30 0.15
C GLU A 102 6.06 5.79 0.38
N ILE A 103 6.88 6.35 1.25
CA ILE A 103 6.91 7.78 1.55
C ILE A 103 7.94 8.42 0.63
N ARG A 104 7.61 9.60 0.09
CA ARG A 104 8.56 10.43 -0.65
C ARG A 104 9.89 10.49 0.10
N ASP A 105 10.99 10.25 -0.57
CA ASP A 105 12.31 10.09 0.06
C ASP A 105 12.72 11.27 0.96
N GLU A 106 12.44 12.50 0.52
CA GLU A 106 12.72 13.73 1.27
C GLU A 106 11.91 13.87 2.57
N LEU A 107 10.78 13.17 2.67
CA LEU A 107 9.86 13.24 3.82
C LEU A 107 10.01 12.07 4.79
N ARG A 108 10.92 11.15 4.54
CA ARG A 108 11.19 10.02 5.42
C ARG A 108 11.80 10.45 6.74
N GLY A 109 11.57 9.65 7.78
CA GLY A 109 12.09 9.91 9.12
C GLY A 109 11.42 11.04 9.89
N GLN A 110 10.28 11.57 9.40
CA GLN A 110 9.52 12.66 10.02
C GLN A 110 8.20 12.20 10.67
N GLY A 111 7.97 10.89 10.76
CA GLY A 111 6.77 10.32 11.35
C GLY A 111 5.57 10.23 10.42
N LEU A 112 5.68 10.62 9.15
CA LEU A 112 4.57 10.59 8.20
C LEU A 112 4.04 9.16 7.97
N GLY A 113 4.93 8.18 7.80
CA GLY A 113 4.54 6.79 7.63
C GLY A 113 3.76 6.25 8.83
N ALA A 114 4.20 6.56 10.05
CA ALA A 114 3.50 6.17 11.27
C ALA A 114 2.11 6.81 11.37
N ASN A 115 1.97 8.08 10.99
CA ASN A 115 0.68 8.76 10.96
C ASN A 115 -0.28 8.14 9.94
N ILE A 116 0.21 7.81 8.76
CA ILE A 116 -0.59 7.16 7.71
C ILE A 116 -1.09 5.80 8.20
N VAL A 117 -0.21 4.98 8.76
CA VAL A 117 -0.57 3.66 9.30
C VAL A 117 -1.59 3.78 10.42
N ALA A 118 -1.42 4.74 11.35
CA ALA A 118 -2.39 4.98 12.43
C ALA A 118 -3.79 5.34 11.91
N VAL A 119 -3.88 6.14 10.85
CA VAL A 119 -5.16 6.45 10.19
C VAL A 119 -5.76 5.19 9.55
N ILE A 120 -4.96 4.40 8.84
CA ILE A 120 -5.42 3.14 8.24
C ILE A 120 -5.97 2.20 9.30
N GLU A 121 -5.24 1.99 10.40
CA GLU A 121 -5.67 1.14 11.52
C GLU A 121 -7.00 1.61 12.11
N SER A 122 -7.12 2.92 12.39
CA SER A 122 -8.32 3.51 12.99
C SER A 122 -9.57 3.33 12.12
N VAL A 123 -9.44 3.40 10.81
CA VAL A 123 -10.57 3.15 9.89
C VAL A 123 -10.79 1.66 9.70
N ALA A 124 -9.72 0.88 9.58
CA ALA A 124 -9.78 -0.56 9.34
C ALA A 124 -10.48 -1.33 10.47
N GLU A 125 -10.38 -0.88 11.72
CA GLU A 125 -11.07 -1.50 12.88
C GLU A 125 -12.57 -1.73 12.67
N GLN A 126 -13.22 -0.93 11.83
CA GLN A 126 -14.65 -1.05 11.53
C GLN A 126 -14.97 -2.12 10.48
N TYR A 127 -13.97 -2.56 9.71
CA TYR A 127 -14.16 -3.41 8.53
C TYR A 127 -13.35 -4.70 8.57
N TYR A 128 -12.28 -4.72 9.35
CA TYR A 128 -11.31 -5.81 9.38
C TYR A 128 -10.95 -6.18 10.82
N ASN A 129 -10.54 -7.42 11.02
CA ASN A 129 -10.08 -7.91 12.31
C ASN A 129 -8.55 -7.83 12.44
N GLU A 130 -7.85 -7.84 11.34
CA GLU A 130 -6.39 -7.78 11.33
C GLU A 130 -5.84 -7.08 10.07
N ILE A 131 -4.63 -6.55 10.23
CA ILE A 131 -3.82 -6.06 9.11
C ILE A 131 -2.58 -6.94 9.01
N VAL A 132 -2.22 -7.28 7.77
CA VAL A 132 -1.01 -8.04 7.43
C VAL A 132 -0.10 -7.18 6.55
N VAL A 133 1.20 -7.29 6.77
CA VAL A 133 2.24 -6.64 5.98
C VAL A 133 3.36 -7.61 5.67
N SER A 134 3.99 -7.46 4.52
CA SER A 134 5.17 -8.23 4.12
C SER A 134 6.31 -7.25 3.84
N PRO A 135 7.16 -6.97 4.85
CA PRO A 135 8.20 -5.97 4.71
C PRO A 135 9.24 -6.38 3.66
N PHE A 136 9.64 -5.43 2.85
CA PHE A 136 10.56 -5.66 1.75
C PHE A 136 12.02 -5.77 2.22
N ASP A 137 12.41 -4.99 3.23
CA ASP A 137 13.77 -4.92 3.75
C ASP A 137 13.80 -4.79 5.27
N THR A 138 15.00 -4.75 5.83
CA THR A 138 15.23 -4.66 7.28
C THR A 138 14.69 -3.36 7.88
N ASP A 139 14.79 -2.24 7.18
CA ASP A 139 14.27 -0.95 7.66
C ASP A 139 12.75 -0.96 7.74
N ALA A 140 12.08 -1.55 6.76
CA ALA A 140 10.64 -1.78 6.78
C ALA A 140 10.25 -2.72 7.93
N GLN A 141 11.00 -3.80 8.19
CA GLN A 141 10.76 -4.69 9.32
C GLN A 141 10.78 -3.91 10.65
N VAL A 142 11.82 -3.14 10.89
CA VAL A 142 11.96 -2.32 12.10
C VAL A 142 10.80 -1.32 12.23
N PHE A 143 10.39 -0.71 11.14
CA PHE A 143 9.24 0.21 11.13
C PHE A 143 7.95 -0.49 11.58
N TRP A 144 7.62 -1.64 10.99
CA TRP A 144 6.39 -2.37 11.31
C TRP A 144 6.40 -2.94 12.73
N GLU A 145 7.54 -3.45 13.22
CA GLU A 145 7.68 -3.89 14.60
C GLU A 145 7.45 -2.74 15.59
N LYS A 146 7.98 -1.55 15.31
CA LYS A 146 7.73 -0.34 16.12
C LYS A 146 6.26 0.10 16.09
N MET A 147 5.53 -0.18 15.01
CA MET A 147 4.10 0.06 14.91
C MET A 147 3.26 -0.99 15.66
N GLY A 148 3.90 -1.99 16.28
CA GLY A 148 3.24 -3.03 17.07
C GLY A 148 2.78 -4.25 16.26
N TYR A 149 3.33 -4.44 15.06
CA TYR A 149 3.11 -5.64 14.26
C TYR A 149 4.02 -6.75 14.74
N GLU A 150 3.51 -7.97 14.80
CA GLU A 150 4.24 -9.16 15.24
C GLU A 150 4.39 -10.16 14.10
N TRP A 151 5.48 -10.92 14.11
CA TRP A 151 5.72 -11.94 13.09
C TRP A 151 4.65 -13.03 13.14
N ARG A 152 3.98 -13.21 12.02
CA ARG A 152 3.02 -14.27 11.78
C ARG A 152 3.70 -15.53 11.23
N ASN A 153 4.70 -15.33 10.38
CA ASN A 153 5.54 -16.34 9.76
C ASN A 153 6.86 -15.70 9.32
N ASP A 154 7.70 -16.42 8.58
CA ASP A 154 9.01 -15.93 8.15
C ASP A 154 8.97 -14.75 7.16
N TYR A 155 7.78 -14.42 6.62
CA TYR A 155 7.64 -13.44 5.54
C TYR A 155 6.69 -12.29 5.86
N SER A 156 5.84 -12.43 6.87
CA SER A 156 4.81 -11.44 7.14
C SER A 156 4.63 -11.15 8.62
N LEU A 157 4.29 -9.89 8.90
CA LEU A 157 3.85 -9.45 10.22
C LEU A 157 2.36 -9.16 10.21
N THR A 158 1.73 -9.25 11.36
CA THR A 158 0.31 -8.97 11.53
C THR A 158 0.04 -8.17 12.79
N LYS A 159 -1.04 -7.40 12.75
CA LYS A 159 -1.59 -6.70 13.91
C LYS A 159 -3.10 -6.93 13.98
N LYS A 160 -3.57 -7.44 15.10
CA LYS A 160 -5.01 -7.53 15.36
C LYS A 160 -5.55 -6.16 15.71
N LEU A 161 -6.71 -5.84 15.16
CA LEU A 161 -7.37 -4.54 15.33
C LEU A 161 -8.42 -4.56 16.46
N ASN A 162 -9.03 -5.71 16.68
CA ASN A 162 -10.04 -5.91 17.73
C ASN A 162 -9.57 -7.03 18.66
N ASP A 163 -9.44 -6.72 19.92
CA ASP A 163 -9.23 -7.69 21.00
C ASP A 163 -10.58 -8.24 21.51
#